data_e1d58c109fec57e9d9d1748f959cdf50
#
_entry.id   e1d58c109fec57e9d9d1748f959cdf50
#
_cell.length_a   1.000
_cell.length_b   1.000
_cell.length_c   1.000
_cell.angle_alpha   90.00
_cell.angle_beta   90.00
_cell.angle_gamma   90.00
#
_symmetry.space_group_name_H-M   'P 1'
#
loop_
_entity.id
_entity.type
_entity.pdbx_description
1 polymer ?
#
loop_
_entity_poly.entity_id
_entity_poly.type
_entity_poly.pdbx_seq_one_letter_code
_entity_poly.pdbx_strand_id
1 'polypeptide(L)'
;MTGTILNVIAVLIGGSVGTVLGHRLPARVQETVLHGLGLMVLAIGVIMVSGTGNVLIPLFSVVTGGILGELLHIDDGLNWLGKQAEARWGGPLAQGKVAGWSVTRAFVTSSLIFCVGPMTILGSIQDGLLGDYELLAIKSALDGFAAIPFAASLGPGVLLSVGTVALVQGGLSALAMGVGSGLGDVSRETPWVVELTATGGVLVLGIGLTLLDLKKIRIANLLPSIAIAPLLVWLLSVAGVGF
;
A
#
# COMPACT_ATOMS: atom_id res chain seq x y z
N MET A 1 -19.80 1.43 1.80
CA MET A 1 -18.67 2.27 2.32
C MET A 1 -18.35 2.07 3.80
N THR A 2 -19.05 1.21 4.46
CA THR A 2 -18.86 0.88 5.90
C THR A 2 -17.47 0.32 6.17
N GLY A 3 -17.00 -0.59 5.31
CA GLY A 3 -15.68 -1.20 5.45
C GLY A 3 -14.52 -0.20 5.35
N THR A 4 -14.64 0.78 4.45
CA THR A 4 -13.64 1.86 4.35
C THR A 4 -13.55 2.67 5.65
N ILE A 5 -14.70 3.02 6.24
CA ILE A 5 -14.74 3.77 7.51
C ILE A 5 -14.12 2.94 8.63
N LEU A 6 -14.43 1.64 8.72
CA LEU A 6 -13.84 0.73 9.69
C LEU A 6 -12.31 0.69 9.56
N ASN A 7 -11.79 0.60 8.33
CA ASN A 7 -10.35 0.54 8.11
C ASN A 7 -9.65 1.86 8.46
N VAL A 8 -10.23 2.98 8.07
CA VAL A 8 -9.74 4.32 8.45
C VAL A 8 -9.63 4.45 9.97
N ILE A 9 -10.68 4.05 10.71
CA ILE A 9 -10.69 4.12 12.18
C ILE A 9 -9.65 3.14 12.77
N ALA A 10 -9.56 1.92 12.26
CA ALA A 10 -8.62 0.92 12.75
C ALA A 10 -7.16 1.36 12.58
N VAL A 11 -6.79 1.87 11.39
CA VAL A 11 -5.45 2.38 11.11
C VAL A 11 -5.16 3.63 11.94
N LEU A 12 -6.14 4.51 12.13
CA LEU A 12 -6.00 5.70 12.97
C LEU A 12 -5.72 5.32 14.43
N ILE A 13 -6.48 4.39 14.98
CA ILE A 13 -6.30 3.91 16.36
C ILE A 13 -4.95 3.20 16.49
N GLY A 14 -4.68 2.21 15.61
CA GLY A 14 -3.43 1.45 15.64
C GLY A 14 -2.20 2.33 15.45
N GLY A 15 -2.24 3.26 14.48
CA GLY A 15 -1.18 4.22 14.24
C GLY A 15 -0.96 5.18 15.41
N SER A 16 -2.04 5.64 16.06
CA SER A 16 -1.94 6.52 17.25
C SER A 16 -1.32 5.77 18.42
N VAL A 17 -1.80 4.56 18.72
CA VAL A 17 -1.23 3.68 19.76
C VAL A 17 0.24 3.40 19.48
N GLY A 18 0.57 3.03 18.23
CA GLY A 18 1.94 2.75 17.81
C GLY A 18 2.86 3.96 17.95
N THR A 19 2.39 5.16 17.59
CA THR A 19 3.15 6.41 17.75
C THR A 19 3.46 6.67 19.22
N VAL A 20 2.47 6.53 20.11
CA VAL A 20 2.65 6.72 21.57
C VAL A 20 3.61 5.67 22.13
N LEU A 21 3.47 4.41 21.75
CA LEU A 21 4.36 3.32 22.17
C LEU A 21 5.78 3.54 21.66
N GLY A 22 5.96 4.00 20.41
CA GLY A 22 7.24 4.26 19.79
C GLY A 22 8.06 5.29 20.57
N HIS A 23 7.42 6.32 21.14
CA HIS A 23 8.10 7.30 22.00
C HIS A 23 8.70 6.71 23.28
N ARG A 24 8.18 5.57 23.75
CA ARG A 24 8.61 4.90 24.98
C ARG A 24 9.60 3.76 24.71
N LEU A 25 9.67 3.26 23.47
CA LEU A 25 10.55 2.16 23.10
C LEU A 25 11.99 2.65 22.90
N PRO A 26 13.00 1.90 23.39
CA PRO A 26 14.40 2.13 23.03
C PRO A 26 14.62 1.98 21.52
N ALA A 27 15.51 2.77 20.93
CA ALA A 27 15.81 2.73 19.49
C ALA A 27 16.18 1.31 18.99
N ARG A 28 16.93 0.56 19.80
CA ARG A 28 17.31 -0.84 19.49
C ARG A 28 16.10 -1.77 19.36
N VAL A 29 15.05 -1.56 20.17
CA VAL A 29 13.81 -2.35 20.07
C VAL A 29 13.05 -1.98 18.81
N GLN A 30 12.96 -0.68 18.50
CA GLN A 30 12.31 -0.20 17.27
C GLN A 30 13.00 -0.76 16.02
N GLU A 31 14.33 -0.77 16.00
CA GLU A 31 15.13 -1.33 14.90
C GLU A 31 14.90 -2.84 14.74
N THR A 32 14.89 -3.59 15.82
CA THR A 32 14.61 -5.04 15.80
C THR A 32 13.22 -5.34 15.28
N VAL A 33 12.21 -4.57 15.73
CA VAL A 33 10.83 -4.69 15.24
C VAL A 33 10.75 -4.35 13.76
N LEU A 34 11.46 -3.29 13.33
CA LEU A 34 11.51 -2.88 11.92
C LEU A 34 12.09 -3.96 11.02
N HIS A 35 13.18 -4.61 11.45
CA HIS A 35 13.76 -5.74 10.72
C HIS A 35 12.79 -6.93 10.66
N GLY A 36 12.11 -7.26 11.76
CA GLY A 36 11.05 -8.29 11.77
C GLY A 36 9.92 -7.99 10.79
N LEU A 37 9.45 -6.74 10.76
CA LEU A 37 8.47 -6.28 9.77
C LEU A 37 9.01 -6.38 8.35
N GLY A 38 10.27 -6.01 8.11
CA GLY A 38 10.92 -6.13 6.81
C GLY A 38 10.91 -7.56 6.28
N LEU A 39 11.23 -8.54 7.13
CA LEU A 39 11.17 -9.97 6.77
C LEU A 39 9.74 -10.41 6.43
N MET A 40 8.75 -10.01 7.23
CA MET A 40 7.33 -10.34 6.95
C MET A 40 6.84 -9.69 5.64
N VAL A 41 7.22 -8.45 5.39
CA VAL A 41 6.88 -7.73 4.15
C VAL A 41 7.52 -8.41 2.94
N LEU A 42 8.76 -8.90 3.04
CA LEU A 42 9.36 -9.70 1.98
C LEU A 42 8.58 -11.00 1.72
N ALA A 43 8.20 -11.73 2.78
CA ALA A 43 7.41 -12.95 2.64
C ALA A 43 6.06 -12.69 1.95
N ILE A 44 5.36 -11.62 2.35
CA ILE A 44 4.11 -11.19 1.71
C ILE A 44 4.34 -10.85 0.22
N GLY A 45 5.39 -10.08 -0.07
CA GLY A 45 5.74 -9.72 -1.46
C GLY A 45 6.01 -10.94 -2.33
N VAL A 46 6.73 -11.95 -1.82
CA VAL A 46 6.96 -13.22 -2.53
C VAL A 46 5.64 -13.94 -2.83
N ILE A 47 4.77 -14.07 -1.83
CA ILE A 47 3.45 -14.71 -1.99
C ILE A 47 2.63 -13.99 -3.06
N MET A 48 2.61 -12.65 -3.04
CA MET A 48 1.86 -11.85 -4.03
C MET A 48 2.41 -12.03 -5.44
N VAL A 49 3.73 -11.99 -5.62
CA VAL A 49 4.38 -12.17 -6.93
C VAL A 49 4.18 -13.58 -7.46
N SER A 50 4.25 -14.59 -6.59
CA SER A 50 4.08 -16.01 -6.98
C SER A 50 2.68 -16.31 -7.51
N GLY A 51 1.70 -15.45 -7.27
CA GLY A 51 0.34 -15.59 -7.78
C GLY A 51 0.15 -15.13 -9.22
N THR A 52 1.19 -14.59 -9.91
CA THR A 52 1.05 -14.13 -11.31
C THR A 52 0.67 -15.27 -12.26
N GLY A 53 -0.24 -15.01 -13.17
CA GLY A 53 -0.55 -15.91 -14.27
C GLY A 53 0.44 -15.75 -15.44
N ASN A 54 1.05 -14.56 -15.57
CA ASN A 54 2.02 -14.27 -16.62
C ASN A 54 3.07 -13.28 -16.14
N VAL A 55 4.26 -13.78 -15.82
CA VAL A 55 5.38 -13.00 -15.26
C VAL A 55 5.82 -11.80 -16.12
N LEU A 56 5.52 -11.82 -17.43
CA LEU A 56 5.83 -10.69 -18.32
C LEU A 56 4.99 -9.46 -18.00
N ILE A 57 3.78 -9.62 -17.47
CA ILE A 57 2.91 -8.49 -17.12
C ILE A 57 3.48 -7.69 -15.97
N PRO A 58 3.79 -8.26 -14.78
CA PRO A 58 4.48 -7.53 -13.71
C PRO A 58 5.83 -6.96 -14.17
N LEU A 59 6.61 -7.72 -14.98
CA LEU A 59 7.90 -7.28 -15.49
C LEU A 59 7.76 -5.98 -16.30
N PHE A 60 6.93 -5.99 -17.36
CA PHE A 60 6.74 -4.81 -18.19
C PHE A 60 6.06 -3.67 -17.44
N SER A 61 5.13 -3.99 -16.54
CA SER A 61 4.47 -2.97 -15.70
C SER A 61 5.47 -2.23 -14.82
N VAL A 62 6.37 -2.96 -14.14
CA VAL A 62 7.36 -2.35 -13.24
C VAL A 62 8.40 -1.55 -14.03
N VAL A 63 8.87 -2.06 -15.17
CA VAL A 63 9.85 -1.37 -16.02
C VAL A 63 9.25 -0.09 -16.59
N THR A 64 8.09 -0.17 -17.25
CA THR A 64 7.44 0.99 -17.85
C THR A 64 6.94 1.97 -16.79
N GLY A 65 6.37 1.45 -15.71
CA GLY A 65 5.92 2.24 -14.56
C GLY A 65 7.07 2.98 -13.89
N GLY A 66 8.22 2.32 -13.73
CA GLY A 66 9.43 2.92 -13.19
C GLY A 66 9.97 4.05 -14.07
N ILE A 67 9.99 3.85 -15.39
CA ILE A 67 10.40 4.90 -16.35
C ILE A 67 9.44 6.10 -16.26
N LEU A 68 8.14 5.84 -16.29
CA LEU A 68 7.13 6.91 -16.18
C LEU A 68 7.22 7.65 -14.85
N GLY A 69 7.36 6.93 -13.74
CA GLY A 69 7.47 7.54 -12.42
C GLY A 69 8.75 8.37 -12.24
N GLU A 70 9.87 7.94 -12.84
CA GLU A 70 11.11 8.72 -12.86
C GLU A 70 10.95 9.99 -13.69
N LEU A 71 10.34 9.91 -14.87
CA LEU A 71 10.06 11.07 -15.72
C LEU A 71 9.09 12.07 -15.06
N LEU A 72 8.13 11.58 -14.30
CA LEU A 72 7.16 12.38 -13.56
C LEU A 72 7.70 12.88 -12.22
N HIS A 73 8.90 12.47 -11.81
CA HIS A 73 9.52 12.83 -10.53
C HIS A 73 8.61 12.56 -9.32
N ILE A 74 7.91 11.40 -9.31
CA ILE A 74 6.90 11.10 -8.30
C ILE A 74 7.50 11.04 -6.89
N ASP A 75 8.69 10.42 -6.74
CA ASP A 75 9.39 10.35 -5.45
C ASP A 75 9.75 11.74 -4.92
N ASP A 76 10.21 12.64 -5.81
CA ASP A 76 10.53 14.03 -5.44
C ASP A 76 9.29 14.81 -5.02
N GLY A 77 8.18 14.63 -5.75
CA GLY A 77 6.88 15.22 -5.41
C GLY A 77 6.36 14.77 -4.05
N LEU A 78 6.42 13.46 -3.77
CA LEU A 78 6.02 12.91 -2.47
C LEU A 78 6.96 13.35 -1.33
N ASN A 79 8.27 13.43 -1.60
CA ASN A 79 9.23 13.96 -0.64
C ASN A 79 8.97 15.45 -0.34
N TRP A 80 8.59 16.25 -1.34
CA TRP A 80 8.20 17.63 -1.15
C TRP A 80 6.92 17.75 -0.30
N LEU A 81 5.89 16.95 -0.60
CA LEU A 81 4.65 16.90 0.21
C LEU A 81 4.92 16.47 1.65
N GLY A 82 5.80 15.49 1.85
CA GLY A 82 6.21 15.05 3.18
C GLY A 82 6.90 16.15 3.98
N LYS A 83 7.82 16.89 3.35
CA LYS A 83 8.47 18.05 3.98
C LYS A 83 7.48 19.17 4.34
N GLN A 84 6.47 19.39 3.49
CA GLN A 84 5.41 20.35 3.79
C GLN A 84 4.54 19.88 4.98
N ALA A 85 4.23 18.59 5.05
CA ALA A 85 3.52 18.01 6.17
C ALA A 85 4.35 18.11 7.47
N GLU A 86 5.64 17.81 7.40
CA GLU A 86 6.58 18.01 8.50
C GLU A 86 6.64 19.47 8.97
N ALA A 87 6.70 20.43 8.05
CA ALA A 87 6.74 21.85 8.37
C ALA A 87 5.42 22.35 9.01
N ARG A 88 4.28 21.79 8.61
CA ARG A 88 2.95 22.23 9.08
C ARG A 88 2.51 21.56 10.38
N TRP A 89 2.87 20.29 10.55
CA TRP A 89 2.52 19.48 11.71
C TRP A 89 3.71 19.04 12.52
N GLY A 90 4.92 19.48 12.11
CA GLY A 90 6.23 19.16 12.64
C GLY A 90 6.52 19.85 13.97
N GLY A 91 5.75 19.49 14.98
CA GLY A 91 6.16 19.60 16.36
C GLY A 91 7.04 18.42 16.77
N PRO A 92 7.14 18.11 18.06
CA PRO A 92 7.92 16.99 18.60
C PRO A 92 7.58 15.60 18.02
N LEU A 93 6.48 15.49 17.27
CA LEU A 93 5.99 14.29 16.62
C LEU A 93 6.75 13.92 15.32
N ALA A 94 7.46 14.87 14.69
CA ALA A 94 8.12 14.65 13.40
C ALA A 94 9.46 13.93 13.50
N GLN A 95 10.01 13.76 14.69
CA GLN A 95 11.31 13.11 14.88
C GLN A 95 11.12 11.62 15.16
N GLY A 96 11.04 10.81 14.09
CA GLY A 96 11.25 9.37 14.20
C GLY A 96 12.64 9.11 14.81
N LYS A 97 12.71 8.28 15.86
CA LYS A 97 13.98 7.98 16.55
C LYS A 97 14.92 7.09 15.76
N VAL A 98 14.43 6.46 14.70
CA VAL A 98 15.24 5.60 13.82
C VAL A 98 15.93 6.46 12.78
N ALA A 99 17.24 6.49 12.81
CA ALA A 99 18.07 7.28 11.90
C ALA A 99 17.76 6.94 10.42
N GLY A 100 17.46 7.96 9.62
CA GLY A 100 17.23 7.82 8.18
C GLY A 100 15.79 7.58 7.74
N TRP A 101 14.80 7.54 8.66
CA TRP A 101 13.38 7.49 8.32
C TRP A 101 12.76 8.89 8.33
N SER A 102 12.08 9.21 7.23
CA SER A 102 11.29 10.43 7.08
C SER A 102 9.80 10.11 7.17
N VAL A 103 8.99 11.12 7.51
CA VAL A 103 7.52 11.04 7.47
C VAL A 103 7.04 10.56 6.10
N THR A 104 7.67 11.03 5.03
CA THR A 104 7.36 10.59 3.65
C THR A 104 7.56 9.09 3.46
N ARG A 105 8.68 8.53 3.92
CA ARG A 105 8.93 7.09 3.79
C ARG A 105 7.92 6.27 4.58
N ALA A 106 7.65 6.66 5.83
CA ALA A 106 6.65 6.02 6.66
C ALA A 106 5.27 6.04 5.97
N PHE A 107 4.89 7.20 5.42
CA PHE A 107 3.65 7.39 4.67
C PHE A 107 3.57 6.49 3.43
N VAL A 108 4.58 6.52 2.55
CA VAL A 108 4.58 5.73 1.31
C VAL A 108 4.57 4.23 1.62
N THR A 109 5.41 3.79 2.57
CA THR A 109 5.49 2.39 2.98
C THR A 109 4.15 1.88 3.51
N SER A 110 3.55 2.57 4.47
CA SER A 110 2.28 2.16 5.06
C SER A 110 1.12 2.26 4.06
N SER A 111 1.09 3.30 3.22
CA SER A 111 0.07 3.44 2.17
C SER A 111 0.10 2.27 1.18
N LEU A 112 1.28 1.86 0.73
CA LEU A 112 1.41 0.72 -0.17
C LEU A 112 0.99 -0.59 0.50
N ILE A 113 1.45 -0.84 1.72
CA ILE A 113 1.11 -2.07 2.45
C ILE A 113 -0.39 -2.15 2.71
N PHE A 114 -1.03 -1.04 3.08
CA PHE A 114 -2.46 -1.02 3.40
C PHE A 114 -3.37 -0.95 2.16
N CYS A 115 -2.92 -0.36 1.05
CA CYS A 115 -3.76 -0.15 -0.13
C CYS A 115 -3.52 -1.17 -1.24
N VAL A 116 -2.34 -1.79 -1.32
CA VAL A 116 -2.00 -2.74 -2.38
C VAL A 116 -2.30 -4.16 -1.93
N GLY A 117 -3.28 -4.78 -2.57
CA GLY A 117 -3.64 -6.16 -2.31
C GLY A 117 -5.06 -6.51 -2.74
N PRO A 118 -5.33 -7.79 -3.00
CA PRO A 118 -6.62 -8.24 -3.50
C PRO A 118 -7.77 -7.95 -2.52
N MET A 119 -7.52 -7.98 -1.20
CA MET A 119 -8.55 -7.67 -0.21
C MET A 119 -9.03 -6.23 -0.27
N THR A 120 -8.13 -5.27 -0.58
CA THR A 120 -8.50 -3.86 -0.75
C THR A 120 -9.43 -3.71 -1.95
N ILE A 121 -9.06 -4.30 -3.09
CA ILE A 121 -9.82 -4.17 -4.34
C ILE A 121 -11.17 -4.86 -4.23
N LEU A 122 -11.14 -6.15 -3.90
CA LEU A 122 -12.36 -6.96 -3.83
C LEU A 122 -13.31 -6.48 -2.74
N GLY A 123 -12.76 -6.21 -1.55
CA GLY A 123 -13.58 -5.73 -0.44
C GLY A 123 -14.19 -4.36 -0.70
N SER A 124 -13.46 -3.45 -1.38
CA SER A 124 -14.04 -2.15 -1.75
C SER A 124 -15.11 -2.28 -2.83
N ILE A 125 -14.94 -3.19 -3.79
CA ILE A 125 -15.96 -3.45 -4.81
C ILE A 125 -17.21 -4.08 -4.15
N GLN A 126 -17.05 -5.07 -3.28
CA GLN A 126 -18.16 -5.71 -2.57
C GLN A 126 -18.91 -4.74 -1.65
N ASP A 127 -18.17 -3.93 -0.87
CA ASP A 127 -18.75 -2.88 -0.01
C ASP A 127 -19.49 -1.81 -0.84
N GLY A 128 -18.99 -1.49 -2.05
CA GLY A 128 -19.63 -0.54 -2.95
C GLY A 128 -20.87 -1.10 -3.65
N LEU A 129 -20.79 -2.29 -4.24
CA LEU A 129 -21.86 -2.89 -5.03
C LEU A 129 -22.97 -3.49 -4.18
N LEU A 130 -22.60 -4.23 -3.14
CA LEU A 130 -23.49 -5.10 -2.38
C LEU A 130 -23.75 -4.59 -0.97
N GLY A 131 -22.96 -3.61 -0.49
CA GLY A 131 -22.95 -3.20 0.91
C GLY A 131 -22.30 -4.25 1.83
N ASP A 132 -21.70 -5.29 1.24
CA ASP A 132 -20.99 -6.34 1.97
C ASP A 132 -19.57 -5.85 2.32
N TYR A 133 -19.38 -5.51 3.59
CA TYR A 133 -18.12 -4.99 4.13
C TYR A 133 -17.30 -6.03 4.90
N GLU A 134 -17.70 -7.31 4.92
CA GLU A 134 -17.05 -8.34 5.74
C GLU A 134 -15.56 -8.47 5.42
N LEU A 135 -15.18 -8.51 4.13
CA LEU A 135 -13.80 -8.61 3.70
C LEU A 135 -12.97 -7.38 4.13
N LEU A 136 -13.54 -6.17 4.04
CA LEU A 136 -12.89 -4.97 4.53
C LEU A 136 -12.84 -4.89 6.05
N ALA A 137 -13.80 -5.47 6.77
CA ALA A 137 -13.77 -5.53 8.23
C ALA A 137 -12.62 -6.42 8.72
N ILE A 138 -12.42 -7.59 8.11
CA ILE A 138 -11.28 -8.48 8.38
C ILE A 138 -9.97 -7.71 8.09
N LYS A 139 -9.90 -7.07 6.93
CA LYS A 139 -8.75 -6.26 6.54
C LYS A 139 -8.48 -5.13 7.53
N SER A 140 -9.52 -4.45 7.99
CA SER A 140 -9.42 -3.35 8.97
C SER A 140 -8.75 -3.81 10.27
N ALA A 141 -9.09 -5.00 10.74
CA ALA A 141 -8.41 -5.58 11.91
C ALA A 141 -6.93 -5.81 11.62
N LEU A 142 -6.60 -6.42 10.47
CA LEU A 142 -5.20 -6.68 10.08
C LEU A 142 -4.40 -5.38 9.94
N ASP A 143 -4.93 -4.39 9.24
CA ASP A 143 -4.28 -3.09 9.02
C ASP A 143 -4.11 -2.32 10.35
N GLY A 144 -5.12 -2.33 11.21
CA GLY A 144 -5.05 -1.70 12.52
C GLY A 144 -3.97 -2.31 13.42
N PHE A 145 -3.91 -3.65 13.47
CA PHE A 145 -2.84 -4.34 14.20
C PHE A 145 -1.46 -4.07 13.59
N ALA A 146 -1.32 -4.09 12.27
CA ALA A 146 -0.07 -3.78 11.59
C ALA A 146 0.37 -2.33 11.76
N ALA A 147 -0.57 -1.39 11.83
CA ALA A 147 -0.28 0.02 12.03
C ALA A 147 0.44 0.30 13.36
N ILE A 148 0.22 -0.53 14.40
CA ILE A 148 0.87 -0.37 15.70
C ILE A 148 2.41 -0.48 15.58
N PRO A 149 2.98 -1.63 15.16
CA PRO A 149 4.42 -1.77 15.04
C PRO A 149 5.02 -0.87 13.95
N PHE A 150 4.29 -0.60 12.85
CA PHE A 150 4.74 0.35 11.84
C PHE A 150 4.88 1.76 12.41
N ALA A 151 3.87 2.28 13.10
CA ALA A 151 3.92 3.61 13.67
C ALA A 151 4.92 3.70 14.84
N ALA A 152 5.08 2.63 15.62
CA ALA A 152 6.08 2.57 16.68
C ALA A 152 7.52 2.64 16.16
N SER A 153 7.77 2.07 14.97
CA SER A 153 9.12 1.99 14.38
C SER A 153 9.39 3.11 13.37
N LEU A 154 8.44 3.40 12.48
CA LEU A 154 8.58 4.39 11.40
C LEU A 154 8.13 5.80 11.82
N GLY A 155 7.40 5.91 12.93
CA GLY A 155 6.90 7.18 13.43
C GLY A 155 5.52 7.58 12.86
N PRO A 156 5.08 8.82 13.14
CA PRO A 156 3.71 9.30 12.89
C PRO A 156 3.35 9.44 11.42
N GLY A 157 4.33 9.35 10.50
CA GLY A 157 4.08 9.35 9.06
C GLY A 157 3.11 8.24 8.61
N VAL A 158 3.03 7.15 9.39
CA VAL A 158 2.07 6.06 9.17
C VAL A 158 0.62 6.57 9.27
N LEU A 159 0.33 7.54 10.13
CA LEU A 159 -1.02 8.12 10.26
C LEU A 159 -1.50 8.83 8.98
N LEU A 160 -0.59 9.33 8.16
CA LEU A 160 -0.95 9.94 6.87
C LEU A 160 -1.53 8.92 5.89
N SER A 161 -1.21 7.63 6.04
CA SER A 161 -1.78 6.56 5.21
C SER A 161 -3.30 6.40 5.40
N VAL A 162 -3.87 6.90 6.49
CA VAL A 162 -5.32 6.98 6.69
C VAL A 162 -5.99 7.71 5.53
N GLY A 163 -5.39 8.82 5.06
CA GLY A 163 -5.86 9.56 3.89
C GLY A 163 -5.82 8.71 2.61
N THR A 164 -4.74 7.96 2.40
CA THR A 164 -4.60 7.08 1.23
C THR A 164 -5.60 5.93 1.29
N VAL A 165 -5.78 5.31 2.46
CA VAL A 165 -6.78 4.25 2.67
C VAL A 165 -8.18 4.77 2.36
N ALA A 166 -8.54 5.96 2.87
CA ALA A 166 -9.83 6.58 2.60
C ALA A 166 -10.04 6.87 1.10
N LEU A 167 -9.02 7.40 0.43
CA LEU A 167 -9.09 7.73 -0.99
C LEU A 167 -9.15 6.48 -1.88
N VAL A 168 -8.30 5.49 -1.63
CA VAL A 168 -8.23 4.28 -2.46
C VAL A 168 -9.45 3.41 -2.24
N GLN A 169 -9.75 3.02 -1.02
CA GLN A 169 -10.90 2.15 -0.72
C GLN A 169 -12.22 2.88 -0.95
N GLY A 170 -12.34 4.12 -0.46
CA GLY A 170 -13.54 4.93 -0.68
C GLY A 170 -13.75 5.25 -2.16
N GLY A 171 -12.69 5.56 -2.90
CA GLY A 171 -12.74 5.77 -4.34
C GLY A 171 -13.18 4.53 -5.11
N LEU A 172 -12.60 3.37 -4.80
CA LEU A 172 -13.00 2.09 -5.40
C LEU A 172 -14.46 1.72 -5.08
N SER A 173 -14.88 1.89 -3.82
CA SER A 173 -16.26 1.63 -3.42
C SER A 173 -17.24 2.60 -4.11
N ALA A 174 -16.89 3.89 -4.24
CA ALA A 174 -17.71 4.86 -4.93
C ALA A 174 -17.81 4.57 -6.43
N LEU A 175 -16.70 4.20 -7.07
CA LEU A 175 -16.69 3.78 -8.47
C LEU A 175 -17.54 2.53 -8.68
N ALA A 176 -17.42 1.54 -7.81
CA ALA A 176 -18.24 0.32 -7.86
C ALA A 176 -19.73 0.63 -7.74
N MET A 177 -20.12 1.50 -6.81
CA MET A 177 -21.51 2.00 -6.69
C MET A 177 -21.99 2.69 -7.97
N GLY A 178 -21.13 3.48 -8.63
CA GLY A 178 -21.48 4.24 -9.84
C GLY A 178 -21.59 3.36 -11.10
N VAL A 179 -20.77 2.33 -11.21
CA VAL A 179 -20.76 1.40 -12.36
C VAL A 179 -21.83 0.30 -12.22
N GLY A 180 -22.26 0.02 -11.00
CA GLY A 180 -23.27 -1.01 -10.72
C GLY A 180 -22.81 -2.39 -11.21
N SER A 181 -23.76 -3.20 -11.70
CA SER A 181 -23.49 -4.56 -12.18
C SER A 181 -22.62 -4.64 -13.45
N GLY A 182 -22.21 -3.52 -14.04
CA GLY A 182 -21.38 -3.49 -15.25
C GLY A 182 -19.94 -4.02 -15.06
N LEU A 183 -19.45 -4.14 -13.81
CA LEU A 183 -18.13 -4.72 -13.51
C LEU A 183 -18.09 -6.25 -13.58
N GLY A 184 -19.26 -6.92 -13.66
CA GLY A 184 -19.35 -8.38 -13.61
C GLY A 184 -18.88 -8.95 -12.27
N ASP A 185 -18.69 -10.27 -12.22
CA ASP A 185 -18.17 -10.97 -11.06
C ASP A 185 -16.66 -10.80 -10.96
N VAL A 186 -16.21 -9.85 -10.13
CA VAL A 186 -14.78 -9.65 -9.84
C VAL A 186 -14.36 -10.55 -8.69
N SER A 187 -13.41 -11.43 -8.94
CA SER A 187 -12.85 -12.38 -7.97
C SER A 187 -11.34 -12.21 -7.81
N ARG A 188 -10.76 -12.92 -6.86
CA ARG A 188 -9.29 -12.96 -6.70
C ARG A 188 -8.57 -13.59 -7.90
N GLU A 189 -9.29 -14.38 -8.69
CA GLU A 189 -8.80 -15.10 -9.87
C GLU A 189 -8.99 -14.29 -11.15
N THR A 190 -9.66 -13.14 -11.07
CA THR A 190 -9.82 -12.24 -12.22
C THR A 190 -8.44 -11.77 -12.71
N PRO A 191 -8.09 -11.97 -13.99
CA PRO A 191 -6.72 -11.77 -14.49
C PRO A 191 -6.11 -10.42 -14.14
N TRP A 192 -6.87 -9.32 -14.27
CA TRP A 192 -6.35 -8.00 -13.94
C TRP A 192 -6.11 -7.81 -12.42
N VAL A 193 -6.87 -8.49 -11.54
CA VAL A 193 -6.66 -8.50 -10.08
C VAL A 193 -5.40 -9.26 -9.74
N VAL A 194 -5.21 -10.42 -10.38
CA VAL A 194 -4.01 -11.27 -10.22
C VAL A 194 -2.76 -10.48 -10.57
N GLU A 195 -2.72 -9.89 -11.76
CA GLU A 195 -1.52 -9.21 -12.25
C GLU A 195 -1.26 -7.87 -11.54
N LEU A 196 -2.30 -7.14 -11.14
CA LEU A 196 -2.17 -5.97 -10.28
C LEU A 196 -1.59 -6.37 -8.93
N THR A 197 -2.07 -7.47 -8.34
CA THR A 197 -1.57 -7.98 -7.06
C THR A 197 -0.11 -8.40 -7.17
N ALA A 198 0.24 -9.13 -8.21
CA ALA A 198 1.62 -9.57 -8.45
C ALA A 198 2.56 -8.38 -8.67
N THR A 199 2.15 -7.39 -9.47
CA THR A 199 2.90 -6.15 -9.68
C THR A 199 3.09 -5.38 -8.37
N GLY A 200 2.02 -5.23 -7.57
CA GLY A 200 2.09 -4.66 -6.24
C GLY A 200 3.03 -5.43 -5.30
N GLY A 201 3.07 -6.76 -5.44
CA GLY A 201 3.99 -7.63 -4.72
C GLY A 201 5.46 -7.28 -4.97
N VAL A 202 5.84 -6.91 -6.20
CA VAL A 202 7.19 -6.44 -6.52
C VAL A 202 7.53 -5.15 -5.76
N LEU A 203 6.58 -4.22 -5.67
CA LEU A 203 6.76 -2.99 -4.89
C LEU A 203 6.92 -3.31 -3.39
N VAL A 204 6.11 -4.24 -2.89
CA VAL A 204 6.16 -4.71 -1.49
C VAL A 204 7.51 -5.36 -1.19
N LEU A 205 8.10 -6.15 -2.12
CA LEU A 205 9.48 -6.65 -1.98
C LEU A 205 10.49 -5.51 -1.85
N GLY A 206 10.36 -4.47 -2.67
CA GLY A 206 11.19 -3.27 -2.58
C GLY A 206 11.08 -2.57 -1.22
N ILE A 207 9.87 -2.52 -0.65
CA ILE A 207 9.64 -2.01 0.72
C ILE A 207 10.39 -2.88 1.74
N GLY A 208 10.25 -4.20 1.66
CA GLY A 208 10.93 -5.13 2.57
C GLY A 208 12.44 -4.94 2.56
N LEU A 209 13.07 -4.81 1.38
CA LEU A 209 14.50 -4.52 1.25
C LEU A 209 14.88 -3.17 1.88
N THR A 210 14.01 -2.17 1.78
CA THR A 210 14.22 -0.85 2.36
C THR A 210 14.08 -0.89 3.89
N LEU A 211 13.11 -1.66 4.44
CA LEU A 211 12.90 -1.86 5.88
C LEU A 211 14.09 -2.57 6.54
N LEU A 212 14.73 -3.48 5.81
CA LEU A 212 15.94 -4.17 6.25
C LEU A 212 17.23 -3.36 6.05
N ASP A 213 17.12 -2.14 5.53
CA ASP A 213 18.24 -1.24 5.16
C ASP A 213 19.25 -1.87 4.19
N LEU A 214 18.83 -2.89 3.43
CA LEU A 214 19.67 -3.57 2.44
C LEU A 214 19.86 -2.75 1.18
N LYS A 215 18.80 -2.11 0.69
CA LYS A 215 18.83 -1.25 -0.50
C LYS A 215 17.75 -0.17 -0.43
N LYS A 216 18.14 1.07 -0.67
CA LYS A 216 17.20 2.20 -0.81
C LYS A 216 16.66 2.22 -2.23
N ILE A 217 15.40 1.84 -2.39
CA ILE A 217 14.70 1.83 -3.68
C ILE A 217 13.69 2.98 -3.69
N ARG A 218 13.63 3.74 -4.78
CA ARG A 218 12.63 4.81 -4.98
C ARG A 218 11.28 4.20 -5.37
N ILE A 219 10.62 3.54 -4.41
CA ILE A 219 9.40 2.77 -4.64
C ILE A 219 8.28 3.66 -5.16
N ALA A 220 8.26 4.93 -4.76
CA ALA A 220 7.26 5.89 -5.22
C ALA A 220 7.29 6.06 -6.77
N ASN A 221 8.47 5.98 -7.38
CA ASN A 221 8.57 6.02 -8.84
C ASN A 221 8.07 4.73 -9.53
N LEU A 222 7.85 3.66 -8.78
CA LEU A 222 7.23 2.43 -9.30
C LEU A 222 5.70 2.43 -9.22
N LEU A 223 5.07 3.41 -8.54
CA LEU A 223 3.62 3.48 -8.35
C LEU A 223 2.80 3.38 -9.66
N PRO A 224 3.20 4.01 -10.77
CA PRO A 224 2.45 3.90 -12.03
C PRO A 224 2.28 2.46 -12.51
N SER A 225 3.18 1.53 -12.13
CA SER A 225 3.09 0.12 -12.51
C SER A 225 1.79 -0.54 -12.06
N ILE A 226 1.22 -0.08 -10.93
CA ILE A 226 -0.03 -0.60 -10.37
C ILE A 226 -1.21 -0.34 -11.34
N ALA A 227 -1.21 0.80 -12.05
CA ALA A 227 -2.22 1.11 -13.05
C ALA A 227 -1.90 0.47 -14.41
N ILE A 228 -0.62 0.28 -14.72
CA ILE A 228 -0.19 -0.31 -16.00
C ILE A 228 -0.53 -1.80 -16.07
N ALA A 229 -0.43 -2.55 -14.97
CA ALA A 229 -0.71 -3.98 -14.98
C ALA A 229 -2.13 -4.32 -15.45
N PRO A 230 -3.21 -3.76 -14.89
CA PRO A 230 -4.57 -3.96 -15.40
C PRO A 230 -4.74 -3.49 -16.85
N LEU A 231 -4.08 -2.40 -17.23
CA LEU A 231 -4.13 -1.88 -18.61
C LEU A 231 -3.50 -2.87 -19.58
N LEU A 232 -2.36 -3.48 -19.26
CA LEU A 232 -1.74 -4.51 -20.09
C LEU A 232 -2.63 -5.74 -20.22
N VAL A 233 -3.24 -6.20 -19.12
CA VAL A 233 -4.20 -7.32 -19.16
C VAL A 233 -5.34 -6.99 -20.12
N TRP A 234 -5.91 -5.79 -20.02
CA TRP A 234 -7.00 -5.36 -20.89
C TRP A 234 -6.54 -5.30 -22.37
N LEU A 235 -5.37 -4.74 -22.66
CA LEU A 235 -4.83 -4.67 -24.01
C LEU A 235 -4.62 -6.06 -24.63
N LEU A 236 -4.08 -7.00 -23.85
CA LEU A 236 -3.87 -8.38 -24.29
C LEU A 236 -5.20 -9.11 -24.54
N SER A 237 -6.19 -8.90 -23.69
CA SER A 237 -7.53 -9.47 -23.88
C SER A 237 -8.20 -8.97 -25.17
N VAL A 238 -8.06 -7.67 -25.49
CA VAL A 238 -8.56 -7.09 -26.75
C VAL A 238 -7.80 -7.63 -27.97
N ALA A 239 -6.50 -7.91 -27.82
CA ALA A 239 -5.67 -8.51 -28.87
C ALA A 239 -5.92 -10.01 -29.07
N GLY A 240 -6.81 -10.64 -28.29
CA GLY A 240 -7.13 -12.07 -28.38
C GLY A 240 -6.02 -12.99 -27.86
N VAL A 241 -5.09 -12.45 -27.09
CA VAL A 241 -4.04 -13.24 -26.40
C VAL A 241 -4.64 -13.76 -25.09
N GLY A 242 -4.89 -15.07 -25.02
CA GLY A 242 -5.36 -15.73 -23.79
C GLY A 242 -4.27 -15.76 -22.71
N PHE A 243 -4.72 -15.76 -21.46
CA PHE A 243 -3.88 -15.89 -20.25
C PHE A 243 -3.85 -17.34 -19.78
#